data_a6291e51211ab3403b89c04a95d279a9
#
_entry.id   a6291e51211ab3403b89c04a95d279a9
#
_cell.length_a   1.000
_cell.length_b   1.000
_cell.length_c   1.000
_cell.angle_alpha   90.00
_cell.angle_beta   90.00
_cell.angle_gamma   90.00
#
_symmetry.space_group_name_H-M   'P 1'
#
loop_
_entity.id
_entity.type
_entity.pdbx_description
1 polymer ?
#
loop_
_entity_poly.entity_id
_entity_poly.type
_entity_poly.pdbx_seq_one_letter_code
_entity_poly.pdbx_strand_id
1 'polypeptide(L)'
;IPKEKDSMRDLILSGGPWSKGQRSAILDYCTEDVVALGPLLNAMLKRKPWSELQLNQALLRGRYMKAVGAMQHRGIPFDLDLLNTLNANWDAIKLKLIAKVDTQYGVYVDGTFKEALFETYLAHKQIPWPRLESGRLALDRDTFSNMSKRYPDVQPLHELRKTLGEL
;
A
#
# COMPACT_ATOMS: atom_id res chain seq x y z
N ILE A 1 -16.04 11.68 -31.94
CA ILE A 1 -14.84 10.95 -31.47
C ILE A 1 -14.67 10.99 -29.94
N PRO A 2 -14.88 12.07 -29.16
CA PRO A 2 -14.74 12.01 -27.70
C PRO A 2 -15.71 11.05 -26.99
N LYS A 3 -16.98 11.01 -27.42
CA LYS A 3 -18.02 10.15 -26.78
C LYS A 3 -17.80 8.66 -26.97
N GLU A 4 -17.18 8.25 -28.05
CA GLU A 4 -16.91 6.85 -28.35
C GLU A 4 -15.75 6.29 -27.50
N LYS A 5 -14.72 7.12 -27.24
CA LYS A 5 -13.59 6.77 -26.36
C LYS A 5 -14.02 6.60 -24.91
N ASP A 6 -14.87 7.48 -24.43
CA ASP A 6 -15.36 7.41 -23.05
C ASP A 6 -16.24 6.15 -22.83
N SER A 7 -17.13 5.84 -23.78
CA SER A 7 -17.98 4.66 -23.69
C SER A 7 -17.19 3.35 -23.75
N MET A 8 -16.13 3.27 -24.54
CA MET A 8 -15.27 2.09 -24.59
C MET A 8 -14.43 1.93 -23.32
N ARG A 9 -13.93 3.05 -22.78
CA ARG A 9 -13.23 3.06 -21.50
C ARG A 9 -14.13 2.59 -20.35
N ASP A 10 -15.37 3.06 -20.30
CA ASP A 10 -16.35 2.67 -19.30
C ASP A 10 -16.68 1.17 -19.41
N LEU A 11 -16.81 0.66 -20.64
CA LEU A 11 -16.98 -0.77 -20.88
C LEU A 11 -15.80 -1.60 -20.34
N ILE A 12 -14.57 -1.14 -20.55
CA ILE A 12 -13.37 -1.83 -20.02
C ILE A 12 -13.34 -1.78 -18.49
N LEU A 13 -13.62 -0.61 -17.91
CA LEU A 13 -13.56 -0.40 -16.46
C LEU A 13 -14.70 -1.10 -15.70
N SER A 14 -15.83 -1.38 -16.37
CA SER A 14 -16.93 -2.14 -15.76
C SER A 14 -16.55 -3.58 -15.38
N GLY A 15 -15.43 -4.10 -15.89
CA GLY A 15 -14.97 -5.46 -15.66
C GLY A 15 -15.77 -6.51 -16.44
N GLY A 16 -15.15 -7.69 -16.65
CA GLY A 16 -15.85 -8.80 -17.30
C GLY A 16 -16.89 -9.47 -16.42
N PRO A 17 -17.57 -10.48 -16.96
CA PRO A 17 -17.33 -11.11 -18.26
C PRO A 17 -17.92 -10.31 -19.43
N TRP A 18 -17.14 -10.15 -20.51
CA TRP A 18 -17.60 -9.48 -21.74
C TRP A 18 -18.13 -10.49 -22.76
N SER A 19 -19.18 -10.10 -23.50
CA SER A 19 -19.67 -10.85 -24.65
C SER A 19 -18.63 -10.93 -25.77
N LYS A 20 -18.81 -11.85 -26.71
CA LYS A 20 -17.89 -12.02 -27.85
C LYS A 20 -17.79 -10.74 -28.69
N GLY A 21 -18.89 -10.01 -28.90
CA GLY A 21 -18.91 -8.74 -29.60
C GLY A 21 -18.20 -7.63 -28.86
N GLN A 22 -18.38 -7.54 -27.54
CA GLN A 22 -17.67 -6.58 -26.69
C GLN A 22 -16.16 -6.81 -26.67
N ARG A 23 -15.72 -8.08 -26.62
CA ARG A 23 -14.28 -8.41 -26.71
C ARG A 23 -13.68 -7.97 -28.03
N SER A 24 -14.38 -8.21 -29.14
CA SER A 24 -13.92 -7.76 -30.45
C SER A 24 -13.78 -6.22 -30.47
N ALA A 25 -14.79 -5.50 -30.04
CA ALA A 25 -14.76 -4.04 -29.99
C ALA A 25 -13.63 -3.49 -29.09
N ILE A 26 -13.36 -4.12 -27.95
CA ILE A 26 -12.24 -3.75 -27.07
C ILE A 26 -10.90 -3.99 -27.78
N LEU A 27 -10.74 -5.12 -28.47
CA LEU A 27 -9.50 -5.43 -29.21
C LEU A 27 -9.28 -4.48 -30.39
N ASP A 28 -10.33 -4.15 -31.13
CA ASP A 28 -10.28 -3.18 -32.22
C ASP A 28 -9.87 -1.81 -31.70
N TYR A 29 -10.47 -1.33 -30.62
CA TYR A 29 -10.10 -0.08 -29.96
C TYR A 29 -8.63 -0.08 -29.51
N CYS A 30 -8.16 -1.13 -28.86
CA CYS A 30 -6.75 -1.26 -28.47
C CYS A 30 -5.81 -1.26 -29.68
N THR A 31 -6.21 -1.91 -30.79
CA THR A 31 -5.44 -1.94 -32.02
C THR A 31 -5.30 -0.55 -32.63
N GLU A 32 -6.38 0.23 -32.69
CA GLU A 32 -6.34 1.62 -33.16
C GLU A 32 -5.39 2.49 -32.32
N ASP A 33 -5.45 2.38 -31.00
CA ASP A 33 -4.54 3.11 -30.10
C ASP A 33 -3.06 2.75 -30.36
N VAL A 34 -2.76 1.45 -30.60
CA VAL A 34 -1.38 1.00 -30.92
C VAL A 34 -0.94 1.49 -32.30
N VAL A 35 -1.78 1.39 -33.31
CA VAL A 35 -1.49 1.85 -34.69
C VAL A 35 -1.21 3.36 -34.73
N ALA A 36 -1.91 4.15 -33.92
CA ALA A 36 -1.70 5.59 -33.82
C ALA A 36 -0.32 5.99 -33.30
N LEU A 37 0.38 5.11 -32.57
CA LEU A 37 1.71 5.40 -31.97
C LEU A 37 2.79 5.61 -33.06
N GLY A 38 2.73 4.90 -34.18
CA GLY A 38 3.70 5.04 -35.26
C GLY A 38 3.72 6.45 -35.88
N PRO A 39 2.59 6.94 -36.41
CA PRO A 39 2.48 8.32 -36.89
C PRO A 39 2.81 9.38 -35.84
N LEU A 40 2.39 9.15 -34.58
CA LEU A 40 2.69 10.03 -33.47
C LEU A 40 4.20 10.16 -33.23
N LEU A 41 4.92 9.03 -33.15
CA LEU A 41 6.37 9.03 -32.99
C LEU A 41 7.06 9.80 -34.11
N ASN A 42 6.66 9.56 -35.37
CA ASN A 42 7.20 10.27 -36.53
C ASN A 42 6.93 11.78 -36.46
N ALA A 43 5.75 12.19 -36.03
CA ALA A 43 5.42 13.60 -35.86
C ALA A 43 6.26 14.24 -34.73
N MET A 44 6.47 13.54 -33.64
CA MET A 44 7.32 14.01 -32.53
C MET A 44 8.78 14.18 -32.97
N LEU A 45 9.34 13.24 -33.69
CA LEU A 45 10.72 13.30 -34.20
C LEU A 45 10.93 14.42 -35.23
N LYS A 46 9.93 14.67 -36.07
CA LYS A 46 9.95 15.82 -37.01
C LYS A 46 9.95 17.16 -36.30
N ARG A 47 9.15 17.27 -35.21
CA ARG A 47 8.99 18.52 -34.45
C ARG A 47 10.22 18.83 -33.58
N LYS A 48 10.82 17.83 -33.01
CA LYS A 48 12.03 17.93 -32.19
C LYS A 48 12.87 16.67 -32.35
N PRO A 49 13.93 16.70 -33.20
CA PRO A 49 14.82 15.56 -33.33
C PRO A 49 15.42 15.16 -31.99
N TRP A 50 15.40 13.88 -31.69
CA TRP A 50 16.05 13.36 -30.49
C TRP A 50 17.53 13.10 -30.75
N SER A 51 18.36 13.38 -29.76
CA SER A 51 19.74 12.91 -29.77
C SER A 51 19.75 11.38 -29.60
N GLU A 52 20.86 10.74 -29.98
CA GLU A 52 21.06 9.29 -29.79
C GLU A 52 20.87 8.90 -28.30
N LEU A 53 21.37 9.71 -27.36
CA LEU A 53 21.21 9.49 -25.94
C LEU A 53 19.73 9.49 -25.52
N GLN A 54 18.94 10.44 -26.02
CA GLN A 54 17.49 10.52 -25.71
C GLN A 54 16.73 9.33 -26.28
N LEU A 55 17.08 8.87 -27.47
CA LEU A 55 16.49 7.67 -28.07
C LEU A 55 16.83 6.42 -27.26
N ASN A 56 18.09 6.26 -26.86
CA ASN A 56 18.52 5.13 -26.02
C ASN A 56 17.82 5.11 -24.66
N GLN A 57 17.62 6.29 -24.03
CA GLN A 57 16.86 6.40 -22.80
C GLN A 57 15.38 6.04 -22.98
N ALA A 58 14.75 6.44 -24.08
CA ALA A 58 13.38 6.08 -24.39
C ALA A 58 13.21 4.57 -24.61
N LEU A 59 14.15 3.95 -25.35
CA LEU A 59 14.17 2.49 -25.57
C LEU A 59 14.40 1.72 -24.26
N LEU A 60 15.26 2.21 -23.37
CA LEU A 60 15.45 1.62 -22.04
C LEU A 60 14.16 1.64 -21.23
N ARG A 61 13.46 2.78 -21.21
CA ARG A 61 12.16 2.90 -20.53
C ARG A 61 11.10 1.97 -21.13
N GLY A 62 11.09 1.81 -22.46
CA GLY A 62 10.20 0.85 -23.13
C GLY A 62 10.46 -0.59 -22.70
N ARG A 63 11.73 -0.98 -22.61
CA ARG A 63 12.13 -2.32 -22.10
C ARG A 63 11.71 -2.51 -20.63
N TYR A 64 11.92 -1.49 -19.81
CA TYR A 64 11.49 -1.50 -18.42
C TYR A 64 9.96 -1.68 -18.30
N MET A 65 9.17 -0.91 -19.05
CA MET A 65 7.71 -1.04 -19.05
C MET A 65 7.23 -2.40 -19.51
N LYS A 66 7.92 -3.02 -20.48
CA LYS A 66 7.63 -4.41 -20.88
C LYS A 66 7.88 -5.40 -19.73
N ALA A 67 8.95 -5.23 -18.98
CA ALA A 67 9.23 -6.05 -17.80
C ALA A 67 8.18 -5.84 -16.71
N VAL A 68 7.78 -4.58 -16.44
CA VAL A 68 6.71 -4.26 -15.48
C VAL A 68 5.39 -4.91 -15.90
N GLY A 69 5.00 -4.81 -17.17
CA GLY A 69 3.79 -5.45 -17.68
C GLY A 69 3.82 -6.99 -17.50
N ALA A 70 4.97 -7.61 -17.73
CA ALA A 70 5.14 -9.04 -17.50
C ALA A 70 5.04 -9.42 -16.02
N MET A 71 5.59 -8.59 -15.12
CA MET A 71 5.48 -8.76 -13.67
C MET A 71 4.03 -8.62 -13.21
N GLN A 72 3.32 -7.59 -13.67
CA GLN A 72 1.91 -7.37 -13.33
C GLN A 72 1.01 -8.51 -13.83
N HIS A 73 1.27 -9.00 -15.04
CA HIS A 73 0.50 -10.11 -15.59
C HIS A 73 0.73 -11.42 -14.82
N ARG A 74 1.97 -11.71 -14.46
CA ARG A 74 2.35 -12.92 -13.72
C ARG A 74 1.91 -12.85 -12.26
N GLY A 75 1.85 -11.65 -11.68
CA GLY A 75 1.64 -11.43 -10.26
C GLY A 75 2.86 -11.82 -9.42
N ILE A 76 2.69 -11.73 -8.12
CA ILE A 76 3.67 -12.19 -7.12
C ILE A 76 3.15 -13.51 -6.55
N PRO A 77 3.93 -14.58 -6.59
CA PRO A 77 3.57 -15.84 -5.93
C PRO A 77 3.36 -15.59 -4.43
N PHE A 78 2.25 -16.05 -3.91
CA PHE A 78 1.92 -15.93 -2.50
C PHE A 78 1.45 -17.29 -1.96
N ASP A 79 1.91 -17.64 -0.76
CA ASP A 79 1.48 -18.84 -0.06
C ASP A 79 0.07 -18.59 0.52
N LEU A 80 -0.95 -18.99 -0.24
CA LEU A 80 -2.35 -18.81 0.15
C LEU A 80 -2.74 -19.67 1.35
N ASP A 81 -2.13 -20.84 1.51
CA ASP A 81 -2.43 -21.76 2.62
C ASP A 81 -1.91 -21.17 3.93
N LEU A 82 -0.70 -20.63 3.92
CA LEU A 82 -0.15 -19.91 5.06
C LEU A 82 -0.97 -18.66 5.38
N LEU A 83 -1.33 -17.87 4.38
CA LEU A 83 -2.17 -16.67 4.58
C LEU A 83 -3.52 -17.02 5.20
N ASN A 84 -4.21 -18.03 4.67
CA ASN A 84 -5.49 -18.48 5.20
C ASN A 84 -5.36 -19.00 6.64
N THR A 85 -4.28 -19.73 6.93
CA THR A 85 -3.99 -20.21 8.28
C THR A 85 -3.75 -19.05 9.26
N LEU A 86 -2.98 -18.04 8.85
CA LEU A 86 -2.74 -16.84 9.65
C LEU A 86 -4.03 -16.07 9.89
N ASN A 87 -4.84 -15.86 8.85
CA ASN A 87 -6.11 -15.15 8.96
C ASN A 87 -7.09 -15.87 9.89
N ALA A 88 -7.20 -17.20 9.77
CA ALA A 88 -8.10 -18.00 10.62
C ALA A 88 -7.69 -17.97 12.11
N ASN A 89 -6.41 -17.76 12.40
CA ASN A 89 -5.88 -17.77 13.77
C ASN A 89 -5.49 -16.37 14.27
N TRP A 90 -5.74 -15.32 13.49
CA TRP A 90 -5.23 -13.96 13.78
C TRP A 90 -5.66 -13.44 15.14
N ASP A 91 -6.93 -13.60 15.52
CA ASP A 91 -7.44 -13.12 16.80
C ASP A 91 -6.77 -13.85 17.99
N ALA A 92 -6.56 -15.15 17.86
CA ALA A 92 -5.87 -15.92 18.87
C ALA A 92 -4.39 -15.53 19.02
N ILE A 93 -3.72 -15.26 17.89
CA ILE A 93 -2.34 -14.77 17.83
C ILE A 93 -2.26 -13.39 18.49
N LYS A 94 -3.16 -12.47 18.12
CA LYS A 94 -3.27 -11.13 18.68
C LYS A 94 -3.39 -11.15 20.20
N LEU A 95 -4.33 -11.93 20.74
CA LEU A 95 -4.54 -12.04 22.17
C LEU A 95 -3.32 -12.63 22.90
N LYS A 96 -2.65 -13.62 22.32
CA LYS A 96 -1.41 -14.18 22.89
C LYS A 96 -0.26 -13.18 22.91
N LEU A 97 -0.10 -12.39 21.85
CA LEU A 97 0.92 -11.33 21.77
C LEU A 97 0.68 -10.26 22.82
N ILE A 98 -0.58 -9.79 22.93
CA ILE A 98 -0.98 -8.83 23.95
C ILE A 98 -0.69 -9.39 25.34
N ALA A 99 -1.19 -10.58 25.66
CA ALA A 99 -0.99 -11.20 26.97
C ALA A 99 0.49 -11.34 27.34
N LYS A 100 1.36 -11.61 26.36
CA LYS A 100 2.80 -11.74 26.60
C LYS A 100 3.47 -10.39 26.93
N VAL A 101 3.10 -9.33 26.24
CA VAL A 101 3.78 -8.03 26.37
C VAL A 101 3.11 -7.15 27.43
N ASP A 102 1.78 -7.16 27.50
CA ASP A 102 1.00 -6.26 28.35
C ASP A 102 1.11 -6.57 29.86
N THR A 103 1.65 -7.73 30.22
CA THR A 103 1.97 -8.05 31.63
C THR A 103 2.81 -6.98 32.33
N GLN A 104 3.61 -6.24 31.57
CA GLN A 104 4.47 -5.19 32.08
C GLN A 104 3.79 -3.81 32.09
N TYR A 105 2.73 -3.63 31.29
CA TYR A 105 2.11 -2.31 31.04
C TYR A 105 0.71 -2.21 31.60
N GLY A 106 -0.11 -3.25 31.46
CA GLY A 106 -1.50 -3.26 31.90
C GLY A 106 -2.37 -2.25 31.14
N VAL A 107 -2.08 -2.05 29.83
CA VAL A 107 -2.72 -1.01 29.02
C VAL A 107 -3.77 -1.56 28.05
N TYR A 108 -3.92 -2.88 27.96
CA TYR A 108 -4.94 -3.53 27.15
C TYR A 108 -6.09 -4.07 28.01
N VAL A 109 -7.32 -3.86 27.55
CA VAL A 109 -8.53 -4.48 28.10
C VAL A 109 -9.29 -5.12 26.94
N ASP A 110 -9.60 -6.40 27.05
CA ASP A 110 -10.30 -7.17 26.00
C ASP A 110 -9.66 -7.00 24.63
N GLY A 111 -8.34 -7.07 24.56
CA GLY A 111 -7.58 -6.92 23.32
C GLY A 111 -7.53 -5.52 22.72
N THR A 112 -8.03 -4.51 23.44
CA THR A 112 -8.09 -3.12 23.01
C THR A 112 -7.18 -2.25 23.87
N PHE A 113 -6.33 -1.44 23.22
CA PHE A 113 -5.47 -0.46 23.88
C PHE A 113 -6.32 0.65 24.55
N LYS A 114 -6.00 0.98 25.79
CA LYS A 114 -6.69 2.03 26.58
C LYS A 114 -5.74 3.18 26.90
N GLU A 115 -5.98 4.33 26.30
CA GLU A 115 -5.17 5.55 26.47
C GLU A 115 -5.05 5.96 27.95
N ALA A 116 -6.14 5.88 28.71
CA ALA A 116 -6.14 6.23 30.13
C ALA A 116 -5.24 5.34 31.00
N LEU A 117 -5.18 4.04 30.67
CA LEU A 117 -4.27 3.12 31.36
C LEU A 117 -2.82 3.38 30.97
N PHE A 118 -2.58 3.72 29.70
CA PHE A 118 -1.25 4.12 29.26
C PHE A 118 -0.79 5.43 29.92
N GLU A 119 -1.67 6.41 30.06
CA GLU A 119 -1.37 7.64 30.79
C GLU A 119 -0.99 7.36 32.25
N THR A 120 -1.70 6.45 32.91
CA THR A 120 -1.37 6.00 34.28
C THR A 120 0.00 5.32 34.34
N TYR A 121 0.31 4.45 33.37
CA TYR A 121 1.62 3.80 33.26
C TYR A 121 2.75 4.83 33.08
N LEU A 122 2.56 5.80 32.17
CA LEU A 122 3.55 6.86 31.93
C LEU A 122 3.80 7.71 33.17
N ALA A 123 2.75 8.07 33.91
CA ALA A 123 2.86 8.81 35.17
C ALA A 123 3.63 8.01 36.24
N HIS A 124 3.32 6.74 36.40
CA HIS A 124 4.02 5.86 37.35
C HIS A 124 5.51 5.71 37.00
N LYS A 125 5.84 5.62 35.73
CA LYS A 125 7.21 5.51 35.21
C LYS A 125 7.93 6.85 35.07
N GLN A 126 7.25 7.95 35.32
CA GLN A 126 7.76 9.33 35.15
C GLN A 126 8.27 9.59 33.73
N ILE A 127 7.61 9.02 32.72
CA ILE A 127 7.93 9.21 31.32
C ILE A 127 7.11 10.39 30.78
N PRO A 128 7.73 11.54 30.43
CA PRO A 128 7.04 12.62 29.76
C PRO A 128 6.61 12.19 28.37
N TRP A 129 5.34 12.39 28.03
CA TRP A 129 4.78 12.00 26.76
C TRP A 129 4.21 13.20 26.00
N PRO A 130 4.46 13.34 24.68
CA PRO A 130 3.90 14.40 23.86
C PRO A 130 2.37 14.37 23.87
N ARG A 131 1.78 15.57 23.89
CA ARG A 131 0.31 15.75 23.86
C ARG A 131 -0.09 16.54 22.62
N LEU A 132 -1.27 16.22 22.12
CA LEU A 132 -1.93 16.99 21.08
C LEU A 132 -2.47 18.31 21.67
N GLU A 133 -2.85 19.25 20.82
CA GLU A 133 -3.48 20.51 21.23
C GLU A 133 -4.78 20.28 22.05
N SER A 134 -5.45 19.16 21.84
CA SER A 134 -6.61 18.72 22.61
C SER A 134 -6.30 18.27 24.05
N GLY A 135 -5.03 18.21 24.43
CA GLY A 135 -4.57 17.67 25.72
C GLY A 135 -4.42 16.14 25.77
N ARG A 136 -4.90 15.41 24.77
CA ARG A 136 -4.77 13.95 24.67
C ARG A 136 -3.33 13.54 24.34
N LEU A 137 -2.95 12.31 24.69
CA LEU A 137 -1.65 11.77 24.34
C LEU A 137 -1.50 11.66 22.81
N ALA A 138 -0.33 12.01 22.27
CA ALA A 138 0.00 11.75 20.87
C ALA A 138 0.36 10.27 20.71
N LEU A 139 -0.50 9.50 20.07
CA LEU A 139 -0.37 8.02 19.96
C LEU A 139 -0.03 7.55 18.54
N ASP A 140 0.43 8.47 17.70
CA ASP A 140 0.86 8.17 16.33
C ASP A 140 2.20 7.42 16.29
N ARG A 141 2.47 6.84 15.11
CA ARG A 141 3.65 6.02 14.85
C ARG A 141 4.97 6.75 15.11
N ASP A 142 5.06 7.99 14.71
CA ASP A 142 6.30 8.76 14.80
C ASP A 142 6.59 9.11 16.26
N THR A 143 5.57 9.48 17.01
CA THR A 143 5.67 9.72 18.46
C THR A 143 6.14 8.45 19.17
N PHE A 144 5.51 7.29 18.96
CA PHE A 144 5.95 6.04 19.56
C PHE A 144 7.37 5.66 19.14
N SER A 145 7.74 5.82 17.87
CA SER A 145 9.08 5.53 17.38
C SER A 145 10.16 6.41 18.05
N ASN A 146 9.87 7.71 18.24
CA ASN A 146 10.80 8.62 18.89
C ASN A 146 10.89 8.38 20.40
N MET A 147 9.76 8.12 21.04
CA MET A 147 9.70 7.87 22.47
C MET A 147 10.32 6.54 22.87
N SER A 148 10.16 5.49 22.07
CA SER A 148 10.79 4.19 22.31
C SER A 148 12.32 4.23 22.21
N LYS A 149 12.88 5.10 21.34
CA LYS A 149 14.33 5.33 21.28
C LYS A 149 14.87 6.07 22.51
N ARG A 150 14.06 6.98 23.06
CA ARG A 150 14.44 7.78 24.24
C ARG A 150 14.20 7.05 25.54
N TYR A 151 13.17 6.24 25.58
CA TYR A 151 12.74 5.43 26.76
C TYR A 151 12.63 3.96 26.36
N PRO A 152 13.70 3.17 26.55
CA PRO A 152 13.71 1.76 26.14
C PRO A 152 12.59 0.91 26.74
N ASP A 153 12.09 1.27 27.92
CA ASP A 153 10.93 0.61 28.54
C ASP A 153 9.67 0.64 27.68
N VAL A 154 9.55 1.57 26.72
CA VAL A 154 8.40 1.68 25.82
C VAL A 154 8.58 0.83 24.56
N GLN A 155 9.81 0.37 24.27
CA GLN A 155 10.12 -0.34 23.03
C GLN A 155 9.26 -1.60 22.81
N PRO A 156 9.06 -2.52 23.80
CA PRO A 156 8.22 -3.69 23.59
C PRO A 156 6.76 -3.34 23.26
N LEU A 157 6.22 -2.28 23.89
CA LEU A 157 4.87 -1.81 23.60
C LEU A 157 4.76 -1.19 22.21
N HIS A 158 5.78 -0.43 21.78
CA HIS A 158 5.85 0.11 20.40
C HIS A 158 5.84 -1.02 19.37
N GLU A 159 6.68 -2.05 19.55
CA GLU A 159 6.73 -3.19 18.62
C GLU A 159 5.42 -3.98 18.62
N LEU A 160 4.78 -4.18 19.77
CA LEU A 160 3.46 -4.79 19.85
C LEU A 160 2.43 -4.01 19.03
N ARG A 161 2.28 -2.72 19.29
CA ARG A 161 1.30 -1.87 18.60
C ARG A 161 1.54 -1.82 17.09
N LYS A 162 2.81 -1.74 16.68
CA LYS A 162 3.20 -1.80 15.26
C LYS A 162 2.81 -3.15 14.63
N THR A 163 3.05 -4.25 15.33
CA THR A 163 2.70 -5.60 14.84
C THR A 163 1.20 -5.79 14.73
N LEU A 164 0.43 -5.22 15.64
CA LEU A 164 -1.04 -5.26 15.63
C LEU A 164 -1.66 -4.32 14.59
N GLY A 165 -0.88 -3.45 13.95
CA GLY A 165 -1.38 -2.46 13.01
C GLY A 165 -2.10 -1.28 13.68
N GLU A 166 -1.76 -0.97 14.92
CA GLU A 166 -2.33 0.15 15.69
C GLU A 166 -1.53 1.45 15.54
N LEU A 167 -0.46 1.43 14.76
CA LEU A 167 0.43 2.57 14.51
C LEU A 167 0.66 2.80 13.01
#